data_a4da6163b413aa1000480e21bfa064f4
#
_entry.id   a4da6163b413aa1000480e21bfa064f4
#
_cell.length_a   1.000
_cell.length_b   1.000
_cell.length_c   1.000
_cell.angle_alpha   90.00
_cell.angle_beta   90.00
_cell.angle_gamma   90.00
#
_symmetry.space_group_name_H-M   'P 1'
#
loop_
_entity.id
_entity.type
_entity.pdbx_description
1 polymer ?
#
loop_
_entity_poly.entity_id
_entity_poly.type
_entity_poly.pdbx_seq_one_letter_code
_entity_poly.pdbx_strand_id
1 'polypeptide(L)'
;MAIHYHTSPNCNLEMSITLESEIKHKSAFFAENGIILEGQAPIYVAPPYYSCEVPVVYEEGQGIRFAIGLYVQTNGGNVYQQADKLFINTPNDVYIYVSGVTDFKQKELFFSKRNCMMENIQHIQYEKQKKAHMDVYANYFDRMHLDINYTPDNELALKMFHYARYLMICSSVPGSQCTNLQGIWNHHMRAPWSSNYTVNINTEMNYWMA
;
A
#
# COMPACT_ATOMS: atom_id res chain seq x y z
N MET A 1 -4.32 3.63 2.95
CA MET A 1 -3.96 2.89 4.20
C MET A 1 -4.03 3.88 5.34
N ALA A 2 -4.49 3.44 6.52
CA ALA A 2 -4.45 4.24 7.74
C ALA A 2 -3.86 3.40 8.87
N ILE A 3 -2.96 4.00 9.65
CA ILE A 3 -2.31 3.36 10.80
C ILE A 3 -2.57 4.25 12.00
N HIS A 4 -2.91 3.66 13.15
CA HIS A 4 -3.12 4.37 14.40
C HIS A 4 -2.19 3.79 15.47
N TYR A 5 -1.45 4.66 16.12
CA TYR A 5 -0.69 4.37 17.32
C TYR A 5 -1.28 5.15 18.48
N HIS A 6 -1.55 4.44 19.57
CA HIS A 6 -1.96 5.03 20.84
C HIS A 6 -0.85 4.84 21.86
N THR A 7 -0.44 5.88 22.56
CA THR A 7 0.58 5.82 23.61
C THR A 7 -0.06 5.68 24.98
N SER A 8 0.51 4.85 25.82
CA SER A 8 0.10 4.77 27.22
C SER A 8 0.40 6.09 27.95
N PRO A 9 -0.39 6.46 28.96
CA PRO A 9 -0.10 7.63 29.79
C PRO A 9 1.33 7.59 30.33
N ASN A 10 2.03 8.71 30.26
CA ASN A 10 3.44 8.88 30.68
C ASN A 10 4.48 8.17 29.78
N CYS A 11 4.13 7.78 28.59
CA CYS A 11 5.08 7.30 27.60
C CYS A 11 5.56 8.47 26.72
N ASN A 12 6.87 8.68 26.66
CA ASN A 12 7.47 9.60 25.70
C ASN A 12 7.75 8.83 24.41
N LEU A 13 6.87 8.93 23.43
CA LEU A 13 7.10 8.37 22.12
C LEU A 13 7.87 9.38 21.25
N GLU A 14 8.98 8.94 20.70
CA GLU A 14 9.70 9.63 19.64
C GLU A 14 9.66 8.74 18.38
N MET A 15 9.22 9.29 17.26
CA MET A 15 9.08 8.55 16.01
C MET A 15 9.64 9.38 14.87
N SER A 16 10.28 8.74 13.92
CA SER A 16 10.62 9.34 12.62
C SER A 16 9.99 8.54 11.49
N ILE A 17 9.50 9.24 10.48
CA ILE A 17 8.81 8.65 9.33
C ILE A 17 9.46 9.19 8.06
N THR A 18 9.74 8.28 7.12
CA THR A 18 10.21 8.58 5.77
C THR A 18 9.46 7.74 4.73
N LEU A 19 9.48 8.19 3.47
CA LEU A 19 9.05 7.41 2.32
C LEU A 19 10.27 7.10 1.46
N GLU A 20 10.46 5.82 1.15
CA GLU A 20 11.56 5.34 0.32
C GLU A 20 11.04 4.38 -0.76
N SER A 21 11.77 4.26 -1.86
CA SER A 21 11.47 3.32 -2.95
C SER A 21 12.76 2.92 -3.65
N GLU A 22 12.84 1.67 -4.11
CA GLU A 22 13.91 1.22 -5.02
C GLU A 22 13.78 1.84 -6.43
N ILE A 23 12.57 2.24 -6.81
CA ILE A 23 12.31 2.92 -8.08
C ILE A 23 12.82 4.36 -8.00
N LYS A 24 13.41 4.88 -9.08
CA LYS A 24 13.85 6.28 -9.17
C LYS A 24 12.71 7.23 -8.79
N HIS A 25 12.95 8.08 -7.82
CA HIS A 25 11.94 8.98 -7.26
C HIS A 25 12.55 10.28 -6.74
N LYS A 26 11.69 11.23 -6.44
CA LYS A 26 11.96 12.44 -5.66
C LYS A 26 10.98 12.49 -4.52
N SER A 27 11.43 12.93 -3.37
CA SER A 27 10.58 13.19 -2.21
C SER A 27 10.56 14.68 -1.89
N ALA A 28 9.43 15.16 -1.41
CA ALA A 28 9.25 16.52 -0.96
C ALA A 28 8.24 16.57 0.18
N PHE A 29 8.31 17.60 0.99
CA PHE A 29 7.27 17.88 1.97
C PHE A 29 6.10 18.60 1.31
N PHE A 30 4.89 18.32 1.78
CA PHE A 30 3.71 19.11 1.47
C PHE A 30 2.91 19.36 2.75
N ALA A 31 2.30 20.53 2.86
CA ALA A 31 1.74 21.02 4.11
C ALA A 31 2.77 20.90 5.28
N GLU A 32 2.31 20.96 6.52
CA GLU A 32 3.21 20.86 7.68
C GLU A 32 3.61 19.43 8.01
N ASN A 33 2.72 18.47 7.79
CA ASN A 33 2.85 17.08 8.27
C ASN A 33 2.79 16.05 7.15
N GLY A 34 3.12 16.41 5.92
CA GLY A 34 3.03 15.53 4.77
C GLY A 34 4.35 15.32 4.04
N ILE A 35 4.55 14.10 3.54
CA ILE A 35 5.62 13.74 2.60
C ILE A 35 4.96 13.20 1.33
N ILE A 36 5.40 13.67 0.18
CA ILE A 36 5.08 13.08 -1.12
C ILE A 36 6.34 12.49 -1.74
N LEU A 37 6.21 11.28 -2.27
CA LEU A 37 7.21 10.62 -3.08
C LEU A 37 6.64 10.47 -4.49
N GLU A 38 7.36 10.97 -5.48
CA GLU A 38 6.96 10.92 -6.89
C GLU A 38 8.04 10.25 -7.72
N GLY A 39 7.65 9.36 -8.61
CA GLY A 39 8.59 8.65 -9.45
C GLY A 39 7.97 8.15 -10.75
N GLN A 40 8.81 7.45 -11.49
CA GLN A 40 8.46 6.84 -12.75
C GLN A 40 9.00 5.41 -12.78
N ALA A 41 8.15 4.46 -13.10
CA ALA A 41 8.56 3.08 -13.27
C ALA A 41 9.51 2.93 -14.48
N PRO A 42 10.47 1.98 -14.45
CA PRO A 42 11.29 1.67 -15.60
C PRO A 42 10.43 1.18 -16.78
N ILE A 43 10.90 1.38 -17.99
CA ILE A 43 10.25 0.87 -19.20
C ILE A 43 10.54 -0.61 -19.44
N TYR A 44 11.66 -1.09 -18.89
CA TYR A 44 12.08 -2.49 -18.99
C TYR A 44 12.81 -2.91 -17.73
N VAL A 45 12.50 -4.12 -17.27
CA VAL A 45 13.17 -4.80 -16.17
C VAL A 45 13.44 -6.24 -16.59
N ALA A 46 14.72 -6.61 -16.70
CA ALA A 46 15.12 -7.97 -17.02
C ALA A 46 14.73 -8.95 -15.90
N PRO A 47 14.21 -10.15 -16.22
CA PRO A 47 13.98 -11.19 -15.24
C PRO A 47 15.24 -11.47 -14.38
N PRO A 48 15.13 -11.84 -13.10
CA PRO A 48 16.28 -12.00 -12.23
C PRO A 48 17.24 -13.12 -12.66
N TYR A 49 16.74 -14.11 -13.37
CA TYR A 49 17.54 -15.22 -13.93
C TYR A 49 18.23 -14.88 -15.25
N TYR A 50 18.00 -13.70 -15.81
CA TYR A 50 18.65 -13.25 -17.05
C TYR A 50 19.82 -12.33 -16.75
N SER A 51 21.02 -12.72 -17.18
CA SER A 51 22.24 -11.89 -17.06
C SER A 51 22.34 -10.94 -18.24
N CYS A 52 22.36 -9.65 -17.97
CA CYS A 52 22.55 -8.59 -18.95
C CYS A 52 23.24 -7.38 -18.31
N GLU A 53 23.91 -6.57 -19.13
CA GLU A 53 24.67 -5.40 -18.65
C GLU A 53 23.76 -4.32 -18.05
N VAL A 54 22.59 -4.12 -18.63
CA VAL A 54 21.62 -3.10 -18.17
C VAL A 54 20.28 -3.76 -17.85
N PRO A 55 20.10 -4.28 -16.62
CA PRO A 55 18.90 -5.03 -16.24
C PRO A 55 17.66 -4.16 -16.01
N VAL A 56 17.83 -2.86 -15.79
CA VAL A 56 16.73 -1.92 -15.52
C VAL A 56 16.92 -0.69 -16.39
N VAL A 57 15.96 -0.43 -17.28
CA VAL A 57 16.03 0.68 -18.24
C VAL A 57 14.97 1.72 -17.92
N TYR A 58 15.39 2.96 -17.77
CA TYR A 58 14.55 4.13 -17.65
C TYR A 58 14.67 5.02 -18.88
N GLU A 59 13.56 5.54 -19.34
CA GLU A 59 13.49 6.54 -20.40
C GLU A 59 12.58 7.68 -19.94
N GLU A 60 13.06 8.91 -20.08
CA GLU A 60 12.31 10.08 -19.63
C GLU A 60 10.97 10.23 -20.36
N GLY A 61 9.90 10.46 -19.60
CA GLY A 61 8.53 10.55 -20.14
C GLY A 61 7.89 9.23 -20.55
N GLN A 62 8.62 8.12 -20.48
CA GLN A 62 8.13 6.77 -20.71
C GLN A 62 7.93 6.05 -19.36
N GLY A 63 7.16 4.98 -19.35
CA GLY A 63 6.84 4.25 -18.11
C GLY A 63 5.71 4.91 -17.30
N ILE A 64 5.26 4.18 -16.29
CA ILE A 64 4.13 4.60 -15.45
C ILE A 64 4.62 5.58 -14.39
N ARG A 65 4.05 6.78 -14.35
CA ARG A 65 4.27 7.72 -13.24
C ARG A 65 3.45 7.30 -12.03
N PHE A 66 4.00 7.54 -10.86
CA PHE A 66 3.31 7.30 -9.60
C PHE A 66 3.61 8.42 -8.59
N ALA A 67 2.69 8.61 -7.68
CA ALA A 67 2.88 9.45 -6.51
C ALA A 67 2.30 8.75 -5.28
N ILE A 68 3.03 8.80 -4.17
CA ILE A 68 2.62 8.28 -2.87
C ILE A 68 2.65 9.45 -1.89
N GLY A 69 1.49 9.78 -1.31
CA GLY A 69 1.37 10.78 -0.26
C GLY A 69 1.24 10.11 1.10
N LEU A 70 2.00 10.60 2.07
CA LEU A 70 1.89 10.26 3.48
C LEU A 70 1.54 11.53 4.25
N TYR A 71 0.58 11.45 5.14
CA TYR A 71 0.20 12.57 6.01
C TYR A 71 0.01 12.08 7.45
N VAL A 72 0.47 12.90 8.40
CA VAL A 72 0.42 12.60 9.82
C VAL A 72 -0.54 13.55 10.52
N GLN A 73 -1.43 12.99 11.33
CA GLN A 73 -2.23 13.74 12.31
C GLN A 73 -1.87 13.24 13.71
N THR A 74 -1.77 14.15 14.66
CA THR A 74 -1.51 13.78 16.05
C THR A 74 -2.54 14.41 17.00
N ASN A 75 -2.78 13.71 18.09
CA ASN A 75 -3.47 14.28 19.24
C ASN A 75 -2.38 14.51 20.32
N GLY A 76 -2.10 15.78 20.61
CA GLY A 76 -0.97 16.19 21.43
C GLY A 76 0.38 16.02 20.72
N GLY A 77 1.44 16.44 21.41
CA GLY A 77 2.80 16.41 20.88
C GLY A 77 3.06 17.37 19.73
N ASN A 78 4.19 17.20 19.07
CA ASN A 78 4.64 18.05 17.97
C ASN A 78 5.07 17.19 16.78
N VAL A 79 4.76 17.68 15.56
CA VAL A 79 5.30 17.13 14.30
C VAL A 79 6.16 18.22 13.67
N TYR A 80 7.35 17.85 13.18
CA TYR A 80 8.22 18.79 12.48
C TYR A 80 9.01 18.09 11.37
N GLN A 81 9.42 18.85 10.40
CA GLN A 81 10.18 18.42 9.24
C GLN A 81 11.67 18.63 9.48
N GLN A 82 12.48 17.62 9.24
CA GLN A 82 13.94 17.73 9.27
C GLN A 82 14.58 16.80 8.26
N ALA A 83 15.47 17.34 7.42
CA ALA A 83 16.04 16.61 6.27
C ALA A 83 14.95 16.06 5.35
N ASP A 84 14.80 14.75 5.27
CA ASP A 84 13.82 14.02 4.46
C ASP A 84 12.75 13.30 5.29
N LYS A 85 12.66 13.62 6.61
CA LYS A 85 11.84 12.91 7.60
C LYS A 85 10.86 13.83 8.30
N LEU A 86 9.73 13.24 8.68
CA LEU A 86 8.85 13.79 9.69
C LEU A 86 9.25 13.22 11.05
N PHE A 87 9.45 14.08 12.02
CA PHE A 87 9.67 13.70 13.42
C PHE A 87 8.42 14.02 14.23
N ILE A 88 8.07 13.10 15.12
CA ILE A 88 6.90 13.19 15.99
C ILE A 88 7.36 12.96 17.40
N ASN A 89 7.08 13.90 18.31
CA ASN A 89 7.48 13.82 19.69
C ASN A 89 6.27 13.87 20.62
N THR A 90 6.24 12.96 21.58
CA THR A 90 5.30 12.94 22.72
C THR A 90 3.82 13.07 22.37
N PRO A 91 3.31 12.41 21.32
CA PRO A 91 1.88 12.40 21.03
C PRO A 91 1.13 11.46 21.98
N ASN A 92 -0.17 11.70 22.18
CA ASN A 92 -1.07 10.72 22.78
C ASN A 92 -1.55 9.72 21.72
N ASP A 93 -1.87 10.22 20.52
CA ASP A 93 -2.24 9.42 19.37
C ASP A 93 -1.51 9.91 18.13
N VAL A 94 -1.12 8.98 17.26
CA VAL A 94 -0.59 9.24 15.92
C VAL A 94 -1.42 8.51 14.89
N TYR A 95 -1.92 9.23 13.92
CA TYR A 95 -2.61 8.70 12.77
C TYR A 95 -1.77 8.96 11.53
N ILE A 96 -1.38 7.88 10.84
CA ILE A 96 -0.59 7.95 9.62
C ILE A 96 -1.47 7.49 8.46
N TYR A 97 -1.66 8.37 7.49
CA TYR A 97 -2.41 8.06 6.27
C TYR A 97 -1.46 7.94 5.10
N VAL A 98 -1.64 6.89 4.29
CA VAL A 98 -0.88 6.70 3.06
C VAL A 98 -1.86 6.48 1.91
N SER A 99 -1.67 7.23 0.84
CA SER A 99 -2.45 7.12 -0.39
C SER A 99 -1.53 7.18 -1.60
N GLY A 100 -1.95 6.58 -2.72
CA GLY A 100 -1.16 6.58 -3.94
C GLY A 100 -2.01 6.71 -5.18
N VAL A 101 -1.40 7.28 -6.22
CA VAL A 101 -2.00 7.41 -7.55
C VAL A 101 -0.98 7.03 -8.61
N THR A 102 -1.47 6.52 -9.74
CA THR A 102 -0.66 6.25 -10.92
C THR A 102 -1.34 6.79 -12.18
N ASP A 103 -0.60 6.92 -13.24
CA ASP A 103 -1.12 7.29 -14.56
C ASP A 103 -1.44 6.09 -15.45
N PHE A 104 -1.47 4.87 -14.90
CA PHE A 104 -1.66 3.63 -15.65
C PHE A 104 -2.89 3.63 -16.56
N LYS A 105 -4.03 4.12 -16.07
CA LYS A 105 -5.27 4.14 -16.85
C LYS A 105 -5.50 5.47 -17.60
N GLN A 106 -5.00 6.60 -17.08
CA GLN A 106 -5.34 7.95 -17.56
C GLN A 106 -4.16 8.88 -17.34
N LYS A 107 -3.23 8.92 -18.30
CA LYS A 107 -1.97 9.69 -18.21
C LYS A 107 -2.21 11.19 -18.03
N GLU A 108 -3.21 11.73 -18.70
CA GLU A 108 -3.57 13.15 -18.70
C GLU A 108 -4.11 13.64 -17.34
N LEU A 109 -4.70 12.77 -16.56
CA LEU A 109 -5.28 13.11 -15.24
C LEU A 109 -4.31 12.93 -14.07
N PHE A 110 -3.07 12.54 -14.30
CA PHE A 110 -2.13 12.23 -13.23
C PHE A 110 -1.97 13.38 -12.24
N PHE A 111 -1.65 14.57 -12.73
CA PHE A 111 -1.41 15.72 -11.85
C PHE A 111 -2.68 16.17 -11.10
N SER A 112 -3.84 16.11 -11.76
CA SER A 112 -5.11 16.40 -11.10
C SER A 112 -5.41 15.40 -9.98
N LYS A 113 -5.27 14.10 -10.26
CA LYS A 113 -5.45 13.05 -9.25
C LYS A 113 -4.46 13.15 -8.08
N ARG A 114 -3.18 13.45 -8.38
CA ARG A 114 -2.16 13.69 -7.37
C ARG A 114 -2.53 14.85 -6.44
N ASN A 115 -2.90 15.99 -7.01
CA ASN A 115 -3.27 17.16 -6.21
C ASN A 115 -4.51 16.90 -5.35
N CYS A 116 -5.54 16.27 -5.92
CA CYS A 116 -6.73 15.85 -5.19
C CYS A 116 -6.39 14.85 -4.05
N MET A 117 -5.46 13.93 -4.28
CA MET A 117 -4.97 13.02 -3.24
C MET A 117 -4.31 13.78 -2.10
N MET A 118 -3.42 14.74 -2.42
CA MET A 118 -2.71 15.54 -1.40
C MET A 118 -3.66 16.41 -0.59
N GLU A 119 -4.71 16.96 -1.19
CA GLU A 119 -5.75 17.69 -0.49
C GLU A 119 -6.58 16.78 0.40
N ASN A 120 -7.10 15.70 -0.15
CA ASN A 120 -8.00 14.80 0.57
C ASN A 120 -7.34 14.11 1.77
N ILE A 121 -6.07 13.72 1.66
CA ILE A 121 -5.37 12.98 2.73
C ILE A 121 -5.26 13.80 4.02
N GLN A 122 -5.24 15.13 3.94
CA GLN A 122 -5.16 16.03 5.08
C GLN A 122 -6.46 16.10 5.89
N HIS A 123 -7.59 15.72 5.28
CA HIS A 123 -8.93 15.81 5.87
C HIS A 123 -9.54 14.47 6.26
N ILE A 124 -8.76 13.39 6.22
CA ILE A 124 -9.22 12.06 6.61
C ILE A 124 -9.53 12.06 8.11
N GLN A 125 -10.70 11.51 8.45
CA GLN A 125 -11.11 11.24 9.83
C GLN A 125 -10.96 9.73 10.08
N TYR A 126 -10.10 9.34 11.01
CA TYR A 126 -9.73 7.94 11.23
C TYR A 126 -10.93 7.02 11.48
N GLU A 127 -11.81 7.36 12.42
CA GLU A 127 -12.96 6.50 12.74
C GLU A 127 -13.95 6.36 11.58
N LYS A 128 -14.13 7.43 10.81
CA LYS A 128 -14.97 7.39 9.60
C LYS A 128 -14.35 6.48 8.52
N GLN A 129 -13.03 6.60 8.32
CA GLN A 129 -12.29 5.77 7.37
C GLN A 129 -12.28 4.31 7.80
N LYS A 130 -12.06 4.03 9.08
CA LYS A 130 -12.10 2.69 9.67
C LYS A 130 -13.47 2.04 9.48
N LYS A 131 -14.54 2.78 9.80
CA LYS A 131 -15.90 2.28 9.60
C LYS A 131 -16.17 1.96 8.12
N ALA A 132 -15.86 2.86 7.21
CA ALA A 132 -16.04 2.66 5.78
C ALA A 132 -15.24 1.43 5.27
N HIS A 133 -14.02 1.24 5.76
CA HIS A 133 -13.21 0.06 5.44
C HIS A 133 -13.88 -1.23 5.94
N MET A 134 -14.34 -1.24 7.19
CA MET A 134 -15.03 -2.40 7.76
C MET A 134 -16.32 -2.75 6.99
N ASP A 135 -17.13 -1.75 6.66
CA ASP A 135 -18.37 -1.94 5.92
C ASP A 135 -18.10 -2.55 4.52
N VAL A 136 -17.10 -2.03 3.80
CA VAL A 136 -16.70 -2.57 2.49
C VAL A 136 -16.13 -3.99 2.62
N TYR A 137 -15.27 -4.24 3.61
CA TYR A 137 -14.69 -5.56 3.83
C TYR A 137 -15.77 -6.60 4.19
N ALA A 138 -16.69 -6.27 5.09
CA ALA A 138 -17.79 -7.14 5.49
C ALA A 138 -18.67 -7.56 4.29
N ASN A 139 -18.92 -6.66 3.34
CA ASN A 139 -19.69 -6.98 2.13
C ASN A 139 -19.09 -8.15 1.30
N TYR A 140 -17.81 -8.39 1.40
CA TYR A 140 -17.12 -9.53 0.77
C TYR A 140 -16.96 -10.70 1.74
N PHE A 141 -16.50 -10.42 2.96
CA PHE A 141 -16.14 -11.46 3.91
C PHE A 141 -17.35 -12.22 4.42
N ASP A 142 -18.46 -11.54 4.69
CA ASP A 142 -19.68 -12.14 5.26
C ASP A 142 -20.53 -12.93 4.24
N ARG A 143 -20.11 -12.96 2.96
CA ARG A 143 -20.79 -13.80 1.93
C ARG A 143 -20.65 -15.29 2.19
N MET A 144 -19.66 -15.69 2.94
CA MET A 144 -19.38 -17.08 3.25
C MET A 144 -18.92 -17.22 4.70
N HIS A 145 -19.53 -18.17 5.38
CA HIS A 145 -19.13 -18.60 6.72
C HIS A 145 -18.73 -20.07 6.66
N LEU A 146 -17.58 -20.39 7.27
CA LEU A 146 -17.10 -21.78 7.43
C LEU A 146 -16.92 -22.04 8.91
N ASP A 147 -17.66 -23.01 9.42
CA ASP A 147 -17.53 -23.52 10.77
C ASP A 147 -17.19 -25.00 10.75
N ILE A 148 -16.18 -25.40 11.51
CA ILE A 148 -15.70 -26.77 11.59
C ILE A 148 -15.43 -27.12 13.05
N ASN A 149 -15.57 -28.40 13.38
CA ASN A 149 -15.32 -28.90 14.73
C ASN A 149 -13.90 -28.53 15.19
N TYR A 150 -13.83 -27.98 16.40
CA TYR A 150 -12.57 -27.52 16.96
C TYR A 150 -11.61 -28.69 17.26
N THR A 151 -10.49 -28.68 16.58
CA THR A 151 -9.26 -29.40 16.93
C THR A 151 -8.08 -28.48 16.59
N PRO A 152 -6.88 -28.64 17.16
CA PRO A 152 -5.73 -27.79 16.82
C PRO A 152 -5.43 -27.73 15.31
N ASP A 153 -5.53 -28.86 14.63
CA ASP A 153 -5.28 -28.93 13.17
C ASP A 153 -6.37 -28.21 12.37
N ASN A 154 -7.64 -28.38 12.79
CA ASN A 154 -8.76 -27.69 12.14
C ASN A 154 -8.74 -26.18 12.40
N GLU A 155 -8.28 -25.73 13.57
CA GLU A 155 -8.11 -24.31 13.87
C GLU A 155 -7.09 -23.67 12.92
N LEU A 156 -5.94 -24.32 12.69
CA LEU A 156 -4.94 -23.82 11.75
C LEU A 156 -5.50 -23.76 10.33
N ALA A 157 -6.17 -24.82 9.87
CA ALA A 157 -6.78 -24.86 8.55
C ALA A 157 -7.82 -23.74 8.36
N LEU A 158 -8.65 -23.49 9.38
CA LEU A 158 -9.64 -22.43 9.35
C LEU A 158 -8.99 -21.03 9.29
N LYS A 159 -7.93 -20.81 10.09
CA LYS A 159 -7.16 -19.56 10.05
C LYS A 159 -6.52 -19.35 8.68
N MET A 160 -5.91 -20.37 8.09
CA MET A 160 -5.32 -20.30 6.75
C MET A 160 -6.37 -19.97 5.69
N PHE A 161 -7.54 -20.61 5.75
CA PHE A 161 -8.65 -20.36 4.85
C PHE A 161 -9.13 -18.90 4.94
N HIS A 162 -9.38 -18.40 6.14
CA HIS A 162 -9.79 -17.00 6.32
C HIS A 162 -8.70 -16.00 5.95
N TYR A 163 -7.43 -16.32 6.22
CA TYR A 163 -6.31 -15.48 5.82
C TYR A 163 -6.16 -15.39 4.30
N ALA A 164 -6.30 -16.51 3.60
CA ALA A 164 -6.26 -16.51 2.15
C ALA A 164 -7.42 -15.71 1.53
N ARG A 165 -8.64 -15.81 2.10
CA ARG A 165 -9.77 -14.95 1.71
C ARG A 165 -9.47 -13.47 1.96
N TYR A 166 -8.88 -13.14 3.11
CA TYR A 166 -8.44 -11.78 3.42
C TYR A 166 -7.47 -11.24 2.36
N LEU A 167 -6.44 -12.02 2.01
CA LEU A 167 -5.48 -11.62 0.98
C LEU A 167 -6.16 -11.41 -0.39
N MET A 168 -7.10 -12.27 -0.77
CA MET A 168 -7.85 -12.13 -2.01
C MET A 168 -8.72 -10.88 -2.02
N ILE A 169 -9.47 -10.61 -0.96
CA ILE A 169 -10.30 -9.41 -0.83
C ILE A 169 -9.46 -8.14 -0.88
N CYS A 170 -8.27 -8.14 -0.23
CA CYS A 170 -7.38 -6.98 -0.21
C CYS A 170 -6.69 -6.71 -1.55
N SER A 171 -6.50 -7.73 -2.39
CA SER A 171 -5.71 -7.63 -3.63
C SER A 171 -6.54 -7.62 -4.91
N SER A 172 -7.80 -8.02 -4.85
CA SER A 172 -8.64 -8.17 -6.05
C SER A 172 -10.09 -7.78 -5.77
N VAL A 173 -10.43 -6.56 -6.17
CA VAL A 173 -11.80 -6.04 -6.07
C VAL A 173 -12.28 -5.56 -7.45
N PRO A 174 -13.59 -5.51 -7.69
CA PRO A 174 -14.14 -4.98 -8.95
C PRO A 174 -13.56 -3.59 -9.28
N GLY A 175 -13.07 -3.44 -10.52
CA GLY A 175 -12.42 -2.21 -10.99
C GLY A 175 -10.90 -2.12 -10.76
N SER A 176 -10.31 -3.04 -9.97
CA SER A 176 -8.86 -3.22 -9.86
C SER A 176 -8.31 -4.14 -10.96
N GLN A 177 -6.98 -4.30 -11.01
CA GLN A 177 -6.35 -5.39 -11.74
C GLN A 177 -6.50 -6.69 -10.93
N CYS A 178 -6.47 -7.84 -11.62
CA CYS A 178 -6.38 -9.13 -10.94
C CYS A 178 -5.02 -9.28 -10.23
N THR A 179 -4.92 -10.23 -9.31
CA THR A 179 -3.66 -10.56 -8.65
C THR A 179 -2.69 -11.20 -9.65
N ASN A 180 -1.43 -10.83 -9.54
CA ASN A 180 -0.32 -11.51 -10.23
C ASN A 180 0.25 -12.65 -9.36
N LEU A 181 1.40 -13.24 -9.74
CA LEU A 181 2.07 -14.30 -8.98
C LEU A 181 2.36 -13.96 -7.52
N GLN A 182 2.48 -12.68 -7.20
CA GLN A 182 2.77 -12.17 -5.84
C GLN A 182 1.61 -11.36 -5.25
N GLY A 183 0.40 -11.52 -5.78
CA GLY A 183 -0.75 -10.70 -5.39
C GLY A 183 -0.57 -9.26 -5.87
N ILE A 184 -0.42 -8.34 -4.93
CA ILE A 184 -0.06 -6.93 -5.16
C ILE A 184 1.18 -6.53 -4.33
N TRP A 185 1.84 -7.49 -3.68
CA TRP A 185 2.90 -7.26 -2.69
C TRP A 185 4.27 -7.67 -3.24
N ASN A 186 4.80 -6.92 -4.18
CA ASN A 186 6.16 -7.09 -4.65
C ASN A 186 7.05 -5.95 -4.16
N HIS A 187 8.16 -6.28 -3.51
CA HIS A 187 9.15 -5.32 -3.04
C HIS A 187 10.45 -5.34 -3.86
N HIS A 188 10.58 -6.26 -4.83
CA HIS A 188 11.78 -6.37 -5.63
C HIS A 188 11.70 -5.52 -6.89
N MET A 189 12.78 -4.83 -7.22
CA MET A 189 12.94 -4.22 -8.55
C MET A 189 12.89 -5.27 -9.66
N ARG A 190 13.58 -6.39 -9.46
CA ARG A 190 13.58 -7.55 -10.37
C ARG A 190 12.84 -8.71 -9.70
N ALA A 191 11.52 -8.65 -9.78
CA ALA A 191 10.65 -9.62 -9.12
C ALA A 191 10.89 -11.05 -9.61
N PRO A 192 10.83 -12.07 -8.74
CA PRO A 192 10.76 -13.47 -9.15
C PRO A 192 9.67 -13.67 -10.20
N TRP A 193 10.02 -14.34 -11.31
CA TRP A 193 9.12 -14.56 -12.44
C TRP A 193 8.47 -13.26 -12.97
N SER A 194 9.15 -12.12 -12.80
CA SER A 194 8.71 -10.78 -13.20
C SER A 194 7.34 -10.37 -12.61
N SER A 195 6.88 -11.02 -11.55
CA SER A 195 5.53 -10.85 -10.98
C SER A 195 4.43 -10.92 -12.04
N ASN A 196 4.59 -11.75 -13.06
CA ASN A 196 3.65 -11.84 -14.17
C ASN A 196 2.34 -12.53 -13.76
N TYR A 197 1.37 -12.56 -14.66
CA TYR A 197 0.06 -13.16 -14.36
C TYR A 197 0.02 -14.68 -14.53
N THR A 198 0.84 -15.28 -15.37
CA THR A 198 0.92 -16.73 -15.62
C THR A 198 -0.47 -17.39 -15.63
N VAL A 199 -1.23 -17.11 -16.71
CA VAL A 199 -2.67 -17.42 -16.76
C VAL A 199 -3.00 -18.90 -17.06
N ASN A 200 -2.01 -19.75 -17.27
CA ASN A 200 -2.23 -21.17 -17.57
C ASN A 200 -2.56 -22.01 -16.32
N ILE A 201 -2.06 -21.65 -15.14
CA ILE A 201 -2.35 -22.35 -13.87
C ILE A 201 -2.27 -21.41 -12.66
N ASN A 202 -1.29 -20.52 -12.57
CA ASN A 202 -1.06 -19.75 -11.34
C ASN A 202 -2.19 -18.77 -11.06
N THR A 203 -2.71 -18.08 -12.06
CA THR A 203 -3.87 -17.22 -11.90
C THR A 203 -5.10 -18.00 -11.46
N GLU A 204 -5.35 -19.18 -12.03
CA GLU A 204 -6.44 -20.07 -11.62
C GLU A 204 -6.28 -20.49 -10.16
N MET A 205 -5.06 -20.86 -9.73
CA MET A 205 -4.77 -21.24 -8.35
C MET A 205 -4.94 -20.07 -7.38
N ASN A 206 -4.56 -18.86 -7.75
CA ASN A 206 -4.78 -17.67 -6.93
C ASN A 206 -6.26 -17.44 -6.64
N TYR A 207 -7.15 -17.76 -7.59
CA TYR A 207 -8.59 -17.54 -7.50
C TYR A 207 -9.40 -18.80 -7.12
N TRP A 208 -8.75 -19.89 -6.77
CA TRP A 208 -9.45 -21.14 -6.45
C TRP A 208 -10.53 -21.00 -5.37
N MET A 209 -10.33 -20.11 -4.42
CA MET A 209 -11.27 -19.88 -3.32
C MET A 209 -12.28 -18.75 -3.55
N ALA A 210 -12.28 -18.13 -4.72
CA ALA A 210 -13.16 -17.01 -5.03
C ALA A 210 -14.59 -17.47 -5.34
#